data_47d9578911fb5f6ae209d4b5ae2f4add
#
_entry.id   47d9578911fb5f6ae209d4b5ae2f4add
#
_cell.length_a   1.000
_cell.length_b   1.000
_cell.length_c   1.000
_cell.angle_alpha   90.00
_cell.angle_beta   90.00
_cell.angle_gamma   90.00
#
_symmetry.space_group_name_H-M   'P 1'
#
loop_
_entity.id
_entity.type
_entity.pdbx_description
1 polymer ?
#
loop_
_entity_poly.entity_id
_entity_poly.type
_entity_poly.pdbx_seq_one_letter_code
_entity_poly.pdbx_strand_id
1 'polypeptide(L)'
;MIGRGTTDMKGFLACVLAQARRCRDMSPAKPFMIALSWDEEIGCRGIPYMVDQVVPFLGCPDIVIVGEPTEMQLCLGHKGKVSYKAICYGEAGHSALAPHFKNALHVAAKFILETSDLQLKLAKSGARDDAYTVPYSTVHAGIARGGVALNIVPERAEVSFEIRHLTTEEPANILNELDTNSENMKISTVYQYPGLSTNEADPVWKSLQALTNVPGPIKVAFGTEAGFFAKIGLRTVVIGPGSMASDGHQPDEGIDIDQLRKCNDFCGKLQHGLQSVLRLN
;
A
#
# COMPACT_ATOMS: atom_id res chain seq x y z
N MET A 1 -8.36 -19.49 -12.95
CA MET A 1 -7.10 -19.41 -13.79
C MET A 1 -5.94 -19.26 -12.83
N ILE A 2 -4.91 -20.11 -12.93
CA ILE A 2 -3.75 -20.08 -12.03
C ILE A 2 -2.55 -19.50 -12.79
N GLY A 3 -1.79 -18.63 -12.14
CA GLY A 3 -0.57 -18.02 -12.66
C GLY A 3 -0.17 -16.77 -11.89
N ARG A 4 1.14 -16.51 -11.79
CA ARG A 4 1.70 -15.33 -11.12
C ARG A 4 1.18 -14.04 -11.76
N GLY A 5 0.62 -13.15 -10.93
CA GLY A 5 0.06 -11.88 -11.34
C GLY A 5 -1.37 -11.96 -11.91
N THR A 6 -2.03 -13.14 -11.86
CA THR A 6 -3.41 -13.24 -12.35
C THR A 6 -4.39 -12.43 -11.49
N THR A 7 -4.20 -12.43 -10.19
CA THR A 7 -4.94 -11.60 -9.23
C THR A 7 -4.27 -10.25 -9.05
N ASP A 8 -2.96 -10.21 -8.91
CA ASP A 8 -2.18 -9.01 -8.58
C ASP A 8 -1.21 -8.64 -9.70
N MET A 9 -1.62 -7.79 -10.67
CA MET A 9 -3.00 -7.45 -11.06
C MET A 9 -3.18 -7.53 -12.59
N LYS A 10 -2.51 -8.53 -13.25
CA LYS A 10 -2.59 -8.69 -14.72
C LYS A 10 -4.01 -9.01 -15.20
N GLY A 11 -4.85 -9.63 -14.35
CA GLY A 11 -6.26 -9.87 -14.66
C GLY A 11 -7.03 -8.58 -14.90
N PHE A 12 -6.83 -7.56 -14.04
CA PHE A 12 -7.38 -6.23 -14.27
C PHE A 12 -6.84 -5.60 -15.55
N LEU A 13 -5.52 -5.63 -15.76
CA LEU A 13 -4.89 -5.08 -16.96
C LEU A 13 -5.46 -5.70 -18.24
N ALA A 14 -5.71 -7.02 -18.24
CA ALA A 14 -6.32 -7.70 -19.39
C ALA A 14 -7.73 -7.15 -19.69
N CYS A 15 -8.56 -6.91 -18.66
CA CYS A 15 -9.90 -6.33 -18.83
C CYS A 15 -9.82 -4.89 -19.36
N VAL A 16 -8.90 -4.08 -18.81
CA VAL A 16 -8.68 -2.69 -19.25
C VAL A 16 -8.22 -2.61 -20.70
N LEU A 17 -7.27 -3.46 -21.11
CA LEU A 17 -6.80 -3.52 -22.50
C LEU A 17 -7.89 -4.01 -23.45
N ALA A 18 -8.72 -4.97 -23.05
CA ALA A 18 -9.88 -5.39 -23.82
C ALA A 18 -10.88 -4.24 -24.02
N GLN A 19 -11.10 -3.43 -22.97
CA GLN A 19 -11.96 -2.23 -23.05
C GLN A 19 -11.34 -1.16 -23.96
N ALA A 20 -10.06 -0.87 -23.85
CA ALA A 20 -9.37 0.07 -24.73
C ALA A 20 -9.51 -0.31 -26.20
N ARG A 21 -9.42 -1.62 -26.51
CA ARG A 21 -9.64 -2.14 -27.87
C ARG A 21 -11.07 -1.89 -28.37
N ARG A 22 -12.08 -2.05 -27.51
CA ARG A 22 -13.48 -1.72 -27.85
C ARG A 22 -13.65 -0.22 -28.09
N CYS A 23 -13.01 0.63 -27.26
CA CYS A 23 -13.07 2.09 -27.36
C CYS A 23 -12.52 2.62 -28.70
N ARG A 24 -11.58 1.90 -29.33
CA ARG A 24 -10.99 2.30 -30.63
C ARG A 24 -12.05 2.45 -31.72
N ASP A 25 -13.04 1.58 -31.70
CA ASP A 25 -14.08 1.52 -32.73
C ASP A 25 -15.36 2.30 -32.32
N MET A 26 -15.29 3.03 -31.17
CA MET A 26 -16.36 3.86 -30.60
C MET A 26 -15.88 5.31 -30.52
N SER A 27 -16.81 6.25 -30.48
CA SER A 27 -16.52 7.65 -30.15
C SER A 27 -17.02 7.96 -28.74
N PRO A 28 -16.22 7.65 -27.70
CA PRO A 28 -16.61 7.90 -26.32
C PRO A 28 -16.73 9.40 -26.08
N ALA A 29 -17.75 9.80 -25.30
CA ALA A 29 -17.96 11.22 -24.96
C ALA A 29 -16.84 11.78 -24.06
N LYS A 30 -16.13 10.89 -23.33
CA LYS A 30 -14.94 11.22 -22.54
C LYS A 30 -13.83 10.21 -22.83
N PRO A 31 -12.56 10.64 -22.81
CA PRO A 31 -11.43 9.76 -23.10
C PRO A 31 -11.30 8.68 -22.01
N PHE A 32 -10.93 7.47 -22.45
CA PHE A 32 -10.51 6.38 -21.60
C PHE A 32 -8.98 6.37 -21.58
N MET A 33 -8.39 6.69 -20.44
CA MET A 33 -6.94 6.83 -20.28
C MET A 33 -6.39 5.65 -19.50
N ILE A 34 -5.21 5.16 -19.89
CA ILE A 34 -4.49 4.08 -19.22
C ILE A 34 -3.12 4.61 -18.81
N ALA A 35 -2.82 4.55 -17.51
CA ALA A 35 -1.51 4.83 -16.98
C ALA A 35 -0.94 3.51 -16.42
N LEU A 36 0.28 3.15 -16.82
CA LEU A 36 0.97 1.93 -16.39
C LEU A 36 2.22 2.33 -15.63
N SER A 37 2.28 1.95 -14.36
CA SER A 37 3.46 2.08 -13.51
C SER A 37 4.30 0.81 -13.53
N TRP A 38 5.41 0.83 -12.81
CA TRP A 38 6.32 -0.30 -12.64
C TRP A 38 6.84 -0.35 -11.21
N ASP A 39 7.41 -1.49 -10.80
CA ASP A 39 8.02 -1.68 -9.48
C ASP A 39 7.05 -1.39 -8.31
N GLU A 40 5.75 -1.68 -8.50
CA GLU A 40 4.76 -1.56 -7.42
C GLU A 40 5.13 -2.49 -6.26
N GLU A 41 5.40 -3.78 -6.54
CA GLU A 41 5.65 -4.88 -5.60
C GLU A 41 6.86 -4.65 -4.67
N ILE A 42 7.76 -3.79 -5.05
CA ILE A 42 8.95 -3.44 -4.26
C ILE A 42 8.85 -2.07 -3.58
N GLY A 43 7.61 -1.61 -3.36
CA GLY A 43 7.28 -0.40 -2.59
C GLY A 43 6.87 0.79 -3.45
N CYS A 44 6.10 0.57 -4.50
CA CYS A 44 5.54 1.61 -5.38
C CYS A 44 6.63 2.55 -5.93
N ARG A 45 7.77 2.01 -6.38
CA ARG A 45 8.94 2.82 -6.76
C ARG A 45 8.78 3.57 -8.06
N GLY A 46 7.95 3.06 -8.98
CA GLY A 46 7.74 3.67 -10.30
C GLY A 46 6.78 4.85 -10.27
N ILE A 47 5.73 4.78 -9.49
CA ILE A 47 4.66 5.79 -9.49
C ILE A 47 5.12 7.21 -9.17
N PRO A 48 6.10 7.48 -8.26
CA PRO A 48 6.58 8.83 -8.00
C PRO A 48 7.15 9.54 -9.24
N TYR A 49 7.66 8.79 -10.22
CA TYR A 49 8.18 9.36 -11.48
C TYR A 49 7.08 9.65 -12.50
N MET A 50 5.90 9.06 -12.34
CA MET A 50 4.80 9.15 -13.28
C MET A 50 3.68 10.09 -12.80
N VAL A 51 3.37 10.09 -11.51
CA VAL A 51 2.15 10.70 -10.98
C VAL A 51 2.02 12.18 -11.33
N ASP A 52 3.12 12.95 -11.23
CA ASP A 52 3.14 14.38 -11.55
C ASP A 52 3.00 14.65 -13.07
N GLN A 53 3.19 13.63 -13.90
CA GLN A 53 3.08 13.74 -15.35
C GLN A 53 1.68 13.37 -15.87
N VAL A 54 0.85 12.73 -15.05
CA VAL A 54 -0.48 12.26 -15.46
C VAL A 54 -1.35 13.41 -15.95
N VAL A 55 -1.50 14.48 -15.16
CA VAL A 55 -2.33 15.62 -15.54
C VAL A 55 -1.75 16.39 -16.74
N PRO A 56 -0.45 16.71 -16.79
CA PRO A 56 0.13 17.36 -17.97
C PRO A 56 0.00 16.59 -19.29
N PHE A 57 0.13 15.25 -19.26
CA PHE A 57 0.12 14.46 -20.49
C PHE A 57 -1.27 13.92 -20.87
N LEU A 58 -2.07 13.54 -19.88
CA LEU A 58 -3.36 12.88 -20.11
C LEU A 58 -4.56 13.81 -19.86
N GLY A 59 -4.33 14.98 -19.27
CA GLY A 59 -5.41 15.86 -18.76
C GLY A 59 -5.90 15.43 -17.37
N CYS A 60 -6.74 16.27 -16.76
CA CYS A 60 -7.31 15.97 -15.45
C CYS A 60 -8.44 14.94 -15.59
N PRO A 61 -8.29 13.73 -15.05
CA PRO A 61 -9.34 12.72 -15.10
C PRO A 61 -10.48 13.07 -14.14
N ASP A 62 -11.71 12.72 -14.49
CA ASP A 62 -12.86 12.83 -13.59
C ASP A 62 -12.73 11.85 -12.40
N ILE A 63 -12.09 10.70 -12.66
CA ILE A 63 -11.86 9.64 -11.68
C ILE A 63 -10.63 8.81 -12.07
N VAL A 64 -9.89 8.38 -11.08
CA VAL A 64 -8.80 7.40 -11.20
C VAL A 64 -9.24 6.09 -10.55
N ILE A 65 -9.08 4.99 -11.26
CA ILE A 65 -9.34 3.64 -10.76
C ILE A 65 -8.02 2.88 -10.76
N VAL A 66 -7.59 2.45 -9.58
CA VAL A 66 -6.44 1.55 -9.40
C VAL A 66 -6.97 0.13 -9.25
N GLY A 67 -6.45 -0.79 -10.05
CA GLY A 67 -7.07 -2.10 -10.30
C GLY A 67 -6.65 -3.21 -9.37
N GLU A 68 -6.23 -2.90 -8.15
CA GLU A 68 -5.84 -3.89 -7.15
C GLU A 68 -7.01 -4.78 -6.71
N PRO A 69 -6.74 -6.04 -6.30
CA PRO A 69 -7.78 -7.03 -6.04
C PRO A 69 -8.60 -6.70 -4.80
N THR A 70 -9.84 -6.30 -5.03
CA THR A 70 -10.85 -5.97 -4.01
C THR A 70 -12.12 -6.80 -4.16
N GLU A 71 -12.08 -7.90 -4.92
CA GLU A 71 -13.26 -8.70 -5.27
C GLU A 71 -14.35 -7.85 -5.96
N MET A 72 -13.93 -6.82 -6.73
CA MET A 72 -14.79 -5.81 -7.35
C MET A 72 -15.55 -4.92 -6.35
N GLN A 73 -15.18 -4.92 -5.06
CA GLN A 73 -15.72 -4.00 -4.08
C GLN A 73 -15.07 -2.61 -4.23
N LEU A 74 -15.84 -1.57 -3.97
CA LEU A 74 -15.37 -0.19 -3.99
C LEU A 74 -14.50 0.08 -2.76
N CYS A 75 -13.19 0.17 -2.93
CA CYS A 75 -12.29 0.48 -1.83
C CYS A 75 -11.96 1.97 -1.81
N LEU A 76 -12.43 2.68 -0.77
CA LEU A 76 -12.31 4.12 -0.59
C LEU A 76 -11.16 4.52 0.37
N GLY A 77 -10.44 3.54 0.92
CA GLY A 77 -9.34 3.83 1.81
C GLY A 77 -8.37 2.67 1.98
N HIS A 78 -7.08 3.01 2.09
CA HIS A 78 -6.05 2.10 2.53
C HIS A 78 -5.00 2.82 3.36
N LYS A 79 -4.27 2.07 4.20
CA LYS A 79 -3.20 2.65 5.02
C LYS A 79 -2.01 3.07 4.17
N GLY A 80 -1.32 4.12 4.64
CA GLY A 80 0.02 4.44 4.17
C GLY A 80 1.05 3.52 4.81
N LYS A 81 2.27 3.52 4.25
CA LYS A 81 3.38 2.71 4.75
C LYS A 81 4.68 3.49 4.66
N VAL A 82 5.51 3.35 5.68
CA VAL A 82 6.92 3.74 5.65
C VAL A 82 7.75 2.57 6.12
N SER A 83 8.74 2.19 5.33
CA SER A 83 9.72 1.17 5.66
C SER A 83 11.01 1.82 6.08
N TYR A 84 11.57 1.33 7.18
CA TYR A 84 12.77 1.87 7.82
C TYR A 84 13.83 0.79 7.98
N LYS A 85 15.06 1.26 8.10
CA LYS A 85 16.23 0.48 8.47
C LYS A 85 16.91 1.15 9.65
N ALA A 86 17.02 0.43 10.77
CA ALA A 86 17.80 0.81 11.93
C ALA A 86 19.14 0.07 11.89
N ILE A 87 20.25 0.82 11.86
CA ILE A 87 21.60 0.29 12.00
C ILE A 87 22.04 0.52 13.45
N CYS A 88 22.29 -0.58 14.16
CA CYS A 88 22.77 -0.58 15.54
C CYS A 88 24.28 -0.77 15.56
N TYR A 89 24.97 0.03 16.35
CA TYR A 89 26.42 0.06 16.48
C TYR A 89 26.87 -0.44 17.85
N GLY A 90 27.96 -1.14 17.85
CA GLY A 90 28.67 -1.65 19.01
C GLY A 90 30.19 -1.58 18.82
N GLU A 91 30.92 -2.38 19.56
CA GLU A 91 32.37 -2.45 19.52
C GLU A 91 32.80 -3.91 19.44
N ALA A 92 33.63 -4.25 18.43
CA ALA A 92 34.15 -5.59 18.27
C ALA A 92 35.17 -5.94 19.38
N GLY A 93 35.07 -7.15 19.90
CA GLY A 93 36.00 -7.65 20.91
C GLY A 93 35.83 -9.12 21.15
N HIS A 94 36.80 -9.74 21.87
CA HIS A 94 36.70 -11.15 22.20
C HIS A 94 35.59 -11.38 23.25
N SER A 95 34.73 -12.37 23.03
CA SER A 95 33.57 -12.64 23.87
C SER A 95 33.89 -12.92 25.34
N ALA A 96 35.09 -13.43 25.65
CA ALA A 96 35.56 -13.60 27.04
C ALA A 96 35.67 -12.26 27.80
N LEU A 97 35.76 -11.14 27.10
CA LEU A 97 35.82 -9.78 27.61
C LEU A 97 34.55 -8.97 27.28
N ALA A 98 33.45 -9.64 26.91
CA ALA A 98 32.20 -9.01 26.44
C ALA A 98 31.69 -7.87 27.36
N PRO A 99 31.80 -7.91 28.71
CA PRO A 99 31.37 -6.80 29.57
C PRO A 99 32.09 -5.46 29.31
N HIS A 100 33.26 -5.48 28.63
CA HIS A 100 34.02 -4.27 28.31
C HIS A 100 33.63 -3.66 26.95
N PHE A 101 32.76 -4.32 26.18
CA PHE A 101 32.42 -3.93 24.83
C PHE A 101 30.90 -3.73 24.70
N LYS A 102 30.50 -2.80 23.88
CA LYS A 102 29.10 -2.59 23.51
C LYS A 102 28.68 -3.60 22.45
N ASN A 103 27.63 -4.35 22.73
CA ASN A 103 27.10 -5.37 21.81
C ASN A 103 25.96 -4.78 20.96
N ALA A 104 26.18 -4.68 19.64
CA ALA A 104 25.16 -4.16 18.70
C ALA A 104 23.87 -5.00 18.67
N LEU A 105 23.95 -6.32 18.94
CA LEU A 105 22.73 -7.16 19.03
C LEU A 105 21.90 -6.81 20.26
N HIS A 106 22.51 -6.38 21.38
CA HIS A 106 21.76 -5.92 22.56
C HIS A 106 21.05 -4.59 22.26
N VAL A 107 21.67 -3.68 21.49
CA VAL A 107 21.03 -2.44 21.03
C VAL A 107 19.84 -2.78 20.13
N ALA A 108 20.02 -3.69 19.17
CA ALA A 108 18.95 -4.13 18.29
C ALA A 108 17.79 -4.82 19.04
N ALA A 109 18.10 -5.67 20.01
CA ALA A 109 17.10 -6.34 20.84
C ALA A 109 16.24 -5.35 21.65
N LYS A 110 16.87 -4.32 22.26
CA LYS A 110 16.18 -3.25 22.96
C LYS A 110 15.23 -2.51 22.02
N PHE A 111 15.70 -2.12 20.84
CA PHE A 111 14.89 -1.45 19.83
C PHE A 111 13.69 -2.30 19.37
N ILE A 112 13.88 -3.61 19.16
CA ILE A 112 12.78 -4.53 18.81
C ILE A 112 11.74 -4.58 19.95
N LEU A 113 12.15 -4.59 21.20
CA LEU A 113 11.21 -4.54 22.33
C LEU A 113 10.44 -3.22 22.35
N GLU A 114 11.11 -2.09 22.12
CA GLU A 114 10.46 -0.78 22.02
C GLU A 114 9.42 -0.73 20.88
N THR A 115 9.73 -1.33 19.71
CA THR A 115 8.72 -1.44 18.62
C THR A 115 7.52 -2.29 19.03
N SER A 116 7.74 -3.35 19.80
CA SER A 116 6.66 -4.19 20.33
C SER A 116 5.79 -3.44 21.34
N ASP A 117 6.39 -2.69 22.25
CA ASP A 117 5.68 -1.89 23.25
C ASP A 117 4.89 -0.75 22.59
N LEU A 118 5.47 -0.10 21.57
CA LEU A 118 4.76 0.90 20.77
C LEU A 118 3.56 0.28 20.04
N GLN A 119 3.70 -0.91 19.47
CA GLN A 119 2.58 -1.62 18.85
C GLN A 119 1.43 -1.85 19.85
N LEU A 120 1.72 -2.26 21.07
CA LEU A 120 0.70 -2.45 22.12
C LEU A 120 0.05 -1.12 22.51
N LYS A 121 0.83 -0.03 22.59
CA LYS A 121 0.32 1.32 22.86
C LYS A 121 -0.62 1.79 21.76
N LEU A 122 -0.24 1.66 20.48
CA LEU A 122 -1.07 2.04 19.34
C LEU A 122 -2.38 1.25 19.31
N ALA A 123 -2.34 -0.05 19.61
CA ALA A 123 -3.54 -0.87 19.69
C ALA A 123 -4.50 -0.42 20.79
N LYS A 124 -3.97 0.03 21.95
CA LYS A 124 -4.75 0.43 23.11
C LYS A 124 -5.29 1.85 23.05
N SER A 125 -4.48 2.80 22.56
CA SER A 125 -4.75 4.24 22.69
C SER A 125 -4.37 5.08 21.47
N GLY A 126 -3.98 4.47 20.35
CA GLY A 126 -3.74 5.16 19.10
C GLY A 126 -5.02 5.66 18.41
N ALA A 127 -4.86 6.46 17.37
CA ALA A 127 -5.99 6.85 16.52
C ALA A 127 -6.69 5.61 15.94
N ARG A 128 -7.99 5.73 15.69
CA ARG A 128 -8.82 4.60 15.23
C ARG A 128 -9.65 4.96 14.01
N ASP A 129 -9.78 3.97 13.13
CA ASP A 129 -10.75 3.95 12.04
C ASP A 129 -11.32 2.52 11.96
N ASP A 130 -12.50 2.33 12.51
CA ASP A 130 -13.14 1.01 12.65
C ASP A 130 -13.63 0.42 11.31
N ALA A 131 -13.47 1.14 10.20
CA ALA A 131 -13.68 0.60 8.86
C ALA A 131 -12.53 -0.34 8.40
N TYR A 132 -11.39 -0.36 9.09
CA TYR A 132 -10.30 -1.30 8.86
C TYR A 132 -10.40 -2.52 9.78
N THR A 133 -10.04 -3.70 9.27
CA THR A 133 -9.91 -4.93 10.09
C THR A 133 -8.94 -4.74 11.26
N VAL A 134 -7.82 -4.02 11.04
CA VAL A 134 -6.92 -3.54 12.10
C VAL A 134 -7.12 -2.03 12.18
N PRO A 135 -7.92 -1.52 13.16
CA PRO A 135 -8.45 -0.16 13.14
C PRO A 135 -7.48 0.93 13.63
N TYR A 136 -6.22 0.64 13.77
CA TYR A 136 -5.17 1.56 14.26
C TYR A 136 -3.89 1.43 13.45
N SER A 137 -2.99 2.39 13.55
CA SER A 137 -1.65 2.32 12.94
C SER A 137 -0.81 1.24 13.59
N THR A 138 0.03 0.58 12.79
CA THR A 138 0.87 -0.53 13.27
C THR A 138 2.34 -0.24 13.05
N VAL A 139 3.18 -0.77 13.95
CA VAL A 139 4.63 -0.84 13.81
C VAL A 139 5.06 -2.31 13.89
N HIS A 140 5.94 -2.73 12.99
CA HIS A 140 6.35 -4.13 12.88
C HIS A 140 7.83 -4.24 12.53
N ALA A 141 8.62 -4.90 13.38
CA ALA A 141 9.99 -5.31 13.08
C ALA A 141 9.98 -6.66 12.34
N GLY A 142 10.30 -6.64 11.06
CA GLY A 142 10.16 -7.82 10.19
C GLY A 142 11.46 -8.60 9.98
N ILE A 143 12.62 -7.92 10.05
CA ILE A 143 13.93 -8.55 9.80
C ILE A 143 14.94 -8.02 10.82
N ALA A 144 15.71 -8.93 11.43
CA ALA A 144 16.87 -8.58 12.25
C ALA A 144 18.09 -9.43 11.83
N ARG A 145 19.25 -8.78 11.73
CA ARG A 145 20.51 -9.43 11.35
C ARG A 145 21.65 -8.82 12.16
N GLY A 146 22.63 -9.64 12.56
CA GLY A 146 23.83 -9.15 13.24
C GLY A 146 24.73 -10.27 13.71
N GLY A 147 25.97 -9.91 14.06
CA GLY A 147 27.00 -10.85 14.47
C GLY A 147 27.63 -11.62 13.31
N VAL A 148 28.84 -12.09 13.52
CA VAL A 148 29.63 -12.85 12.53
C VAL A 148 30.16 -14.19 13.09
N ALA A 149 30.44 -14.24 14.40
CA ALA A 149 30.90 -15.44 15.09
C ALA A 149 30.55 -15.35 16.60
N LEU A 150 30.35 -16.53 17.23
CA LEU A 150 29.94 -16.58 18.62
C LEU A 150 31.01 -16.01 19.60
N ASN A 151 32.27 -16.12 19.25
CA ASN A 151 33.40 -15.65 20.08
C ASN A 151 33.80 -14.18 19.81
N ILE A 152 32.98 -13.43 19.04
CA ILE A 152 33.22 -12.01 18.75
C ILE A 152 31.98 -11.22 19.22
N VAL A 153 32.23 -10.15 19.98
CA VAL A 153 31.13 -9.18 20.32
C VAL A 153 30.73 -8.44 19.03
N PRO A 154 29.46 -8.44 18.64
CA PRO A 154 29.01 -7.80 17.41
C PRO A 154 29.18 -6.28 17.46
N GLU A 155 29.87 -5.71 16.47
CA GLU A 155 30.00 -4.26 16.29
C GLU A 155 28.86 -3.63 15.46
N ARG A 156 28.07 -4.47 14.75
CA ARG A 156 26.98 -4.03 13.89
C ARG A 156 25.82 -5.02 13.91
N ALA A 157 24.61 -4.47 14.02
CA ALA A 157 23.38 -5.18 13.76
C ALA A 157 22.42 -4.29 12.94
N GLU A 158 21.44 -4.89 12.31
CA GLU A 158 20.46 -4.22 11.47
C GLU A 158 19.06 -4.73 11.82
N VAL A 159 18.11 -3.82 11.95
CA VAL A 159 16.67 -4.14 12.07
C VAL A 159 15.92 -3.41 10.95
N SER A 160 15.20 -4.16 10.13
CA SER A 160 14.25 -3.60 9.19
C SER A 160 12.84 -3.66 9.79
N PHE A 161 12.16 -2.52 9.80
CA PHE A 161 10.82 -2.39 10.36
C PHE A 161 9.95 -1.49 9.50
N GLU A 162 8.64 -1.55 9.70
CA GLU A 162 7.69 -0.72 8.97
C GLU A 162 6.64 -0.11 9.90
N ILE A 163 6.12 1.03 9.49
CA ILE A 163 4.94 1.65 10.06
C ILE A 163 3.87 1.65 8.97
N ARG A 164 2.69 1.05 9.27
CA ARG A 164 1.47 1.22 8.46
C ARG A 164 0.55 2.15 9.20
N HIS A 165 0.36 3.36 8.65
CA HIS A 165 -0.35 4.42 9.36
C HIS A 165 -1.73 4.69 8.76
N LEU A 166 -2.66 5.12 9.60
CA LEU A 166 -3.92 5.73 9.16
C LEU A 166 -3.60 7.04 8.44
N THR A 167 -4.47 7.46 7.53
CA THR A 167 -4.30 8.73 6.79
C THR A 167 -4.46 9.98 7.67
N THR A 168 -4.99 9.80 8.87
CA THR A 168 -5.11 10.84 9.90
C THR A 168 -3.86 11.02 10.76
N GLU A 169 -2.85 10.17 10.59
CA GLU A 169 -1.62 10.17 11.39
C GLU A 169 -0.39 10.37 10.50
N GLU A 170 0.51 11.23 10.97
CA GLU A 170 1.82 11.42 10.34
C GLU A 170 2.79 10.34 10.84
N PRO A 171 3.37 9.52 9.96
CA PRO A 171 4.25 8.42 10.36
C PRO A 171 5.50 8.89 11.11
N ALA A 172 5.95 10.12 10.88
CA ALA A 172 7.05 10.71 11.63
C ALA A 172 6.73 10.86 13.12
N ASN A 173 5.48 11.18 13.48
CA ASN A 173 5.06 11.27 14.88
C ASN A 173 5.10 9.90 15.55
N ILE A 174 4.67 8.84 14.85
CA ILE A 174 4.75 7.47 15.37
C ILE A 174 6.21 7.04 15.52
N LEU A 175 7.07 7.35 14.55
CA LEU A 175 8.51 7.06 14.62
C LEU A 175 9.16 7.74 15.82
N ASN A 176 8.81 9.00 16.12
CA ASN A 176 9.37 9.77 17.24
C ASN A 176 8.99 9.22 18.63
N GLU A 177 8.06 8.29 18.71
CA GLU A 177 7.77 7.58 19.98
C GLU A 177 8.79 6.48 20.29
N LEU A 178 9.62 6.08 19.33
CA LEU A 178 10.76 5.21 19.53
C LEU A 178 12.00 6.04 19.92
N ASP A 179 12.94 5.45 20.64
CA ASP A 179 14.23 6.11 20.93
C ASP A 179 15.09 6.21 19.66
N THR A 180 14.78 7.21 18.83
CA THR A 180 15.47 7.46 17.57
C THR A 180 16.78 8.24 17.75
N ASN A 181 17.05 8.78 18.93
CA ASN A 181 18.19 9.64 19.25
C ASN A 181 19.36 8.90 19.93
N SER A 182 19.33 7.57 19.96
CA SER A 182 20.43 6.78 20.51
C SER A 182 21.71 7.01 19.70
N GLU A 183 22.80 7.41 20.36
CA GLU A 183 24.14 7.55 19.75
C GLU A 183 24.62 6.25 19.09
N ASN A 184 24.02 5.12 19.47
CA ASN A 184 24.38 3.78 19.02
C ASN A 184 23.45 3.25 17.93
N MET A 185 22.56 4.08 17.38
CA MET A 185 21.62 3.66 16.34
C MET A 185 21.38 4.78 15.34
N LYS A 186 21.28 4.40 14.06
CA LYS A 186 20.88 5.31 12.98
C LYS A 186 19.71 4.71 12.23
N ILE A 187 18.60 5.45 12.17
CA ILE A 187 17.42 5.07 11.40
C ILE A 187 17.42 5.83 10.08
N SER A 188 17.07 5.13 9.01
CA SER A 188 16.88 5.69 7.68
C SER A 188 15.59 5.15 7.05
N THR A 189 14.89 6.00 6.30
CA THR A 189 13.76 5.61 5.45
C THR A 189 14.29 4.85 4.24
N VAL A 190 13.66 3.73 3.90
CA VAL A 190 13.99 2.92 2.72
C VAL A 190 13.03 3.27 1.57
N TYR A 191 11.72 3.20 1.82
CA TYR A 191 10.68 3.63 0.90
C TYR A 191 9.41 3.96 1.68
N GLN A 192 8.50 4.68 1.01
CA GLN A 192 7.20 5.03 1.57
C GLN A 192 6.16 5.23 0.47
N TYR A 193 4.90 5.00 0.83
CA TYR A 193 3.77 5.39 0.02
C TYR A 193 2.64 5.97 0.89
N PRO A 194 1.89 6.96 0.38
CA PRO A 194 0.80 7.57 1.10
C PRO A 194 -0.41 6.62 1.22
N GLY A 195 -1.22 6.79 2.25
CA GLY A 195 -2.51 6.16 2.36
C GLY A 195 -3.54 6.78 1.42
N LEU A 196 -4.61 6.04 1.15
CA LEU A 196 -5.81 6.52 0.48
C LEU A 196 -6.87 6.84 1.50
N SER A 197 -7.47 8.03 1.40
CA SER A 197 -8.71 8.39 2.10
C SER A 197 -9.53 9.27 1.17
N THR A 198 -10.67 8.77 0.74
CA THR A 198 -11.58 9.51 -0.13
C THR A 198 -12.77 10.03 0.66
N ASN A 199 -13.36 11.13 0.19
CA ASN A 199 -14.61 11.63 0.77
C ASN A 199 -15.75 10.67 0.42
N GLU A 200 -16.18 9.86 1.38
CA GLU A 200 -17.24 8.86 1.21
C GLU A 200 -18.60 9.48 0.81
N ALA A 201 -18.80 10.77 1.08
CA ALA A 201 -20.02 11.50 0.70
C ALA A 201 -20.07 11.91 -0.78
N ASP A 202 -19.00 11.76 -1.55
CA ASP A 202 -18.97 12.12 -2.97
C ASP A 202 -19.96 11.23 -3.75
N PRO A 203 -20.96 11.83 -4.44
CA PRO A 203 -22.01 11.08 -5.13
C PRO A 203 -21.49 10.18 -6.25
N VAL A 204 -20.26 10.42 -6.75
CA VAL A 204 -19.65 9.57 -7.79
C VAL A 204 -19.47 8.14 -7.32
N TRP A 205 -19.23 7.93 -6.01
CA TRP A 205 -19.04 6.59 -5.46
C TRP A 205 -20.30 5.74 -5.50
N LYS A 206 -21.47 6.35 -5.25
CA LYS A 206 -22.77 5.65 -5.37
C LYS A 206 -23.00 5.16 -6.79
N SER A 207 -22.58 5.94 -7.77
CA SER A 207 -22.73 5.59 -9.18
C SER A 207 -21.77 4.48 -9.59
N LEU A 208 -20.52 4.52 -9.15
CA LEU A 208 -19.57 3.42 -9.33
C LEU A 208 -20.06 2.16 -8.64
N GLN A 209 -20.53 2.27 -7.41
CA GLN A 209 -21.06 1.15 -6.64
C GLN A 209 -22.20 0.44 -7.38
N ALA A 210 -23.09 1.20 -8.01
CA ALA A 210 -24.19 0.64 -8.80
C ALA A 210 -23.71 -0.17 -10.03
N LEU A 211 -22.48 0.08 -10.53
CA LEU A 211 -21.92 -0.67 -11.65
C LEU A 211 -21.30 -2.02 -11.23
N THR A 212 -20.91 -2.16 -9.96
CA THR A 212 -20.23 -3.36 -9.46
C THR A 212 -21.19 -4.48 -9.02
N ASN A 213 -22.41 -4.13 -8.61
CA ASN A 213 -23.39 -5.06 -8.02
C ASN A 213 -22.89 -5.80 -6.76
N VAL A 214 -21.92 -5.23 -6.01
CA VAL A 214 -21.40 -5.78 -4.76
C VAL A 214 -21.70 -4.86 -3.57
N PRO A 215 -21.70 -5.37 -2.32
CA PRO A 215 -21.99 -4.56 -1.14
C PRO A 215 -21.05 -3.35 -0.99
N GLY A 216 -21.47 -2.38 -0.22
CA GLY A 216 -20.92 -1.06 0.06
C GLY A 216 -19.40 -0.90 0.11
N PRO A 217 -18.90 0.33 0.33
CA PRO A 217 -17.47 0.58 0.28
C PRO A 217 -16.72 -0.13 1.40
N ILE A 218 -15.45 -0.45 1.13
CA ILE A 218 -14.51 -1.07 2.08
C ILE A 218 -13.28 -0.20 2.27
N LYS A 219 -12.52 -0.48 3.35
CA LYS A 219 -11.13 -0.05 3.53
C LYS A 219 -10.25 -1.27 3.72
N VAL A 220 -9.05 -1.24 3.11
CA VAL A 220 -8.11 -2.36 3.14
C VAL A 220 -6.82 -1.98 3.87
N ALA A 221 -6.20 -2.96 4.53
CA ALA A 221 -4.98 -2.72 5.30
C ALA A 221 -3.71 -2.70 4.44
N PHE A 222 -3.73 -3.36 3.27
CA PHE A 222 -2.63 -3.27 2.31
C PHE A 222 -2.66 -1.93 1.59
N GLY A 223 -1.50 -1.47 1.11
CA GLY A 223 -1.39 -0.22 0.37
C GLY A 223 -1.35 -0.46 -1.12
N THR A 224 -1.64 0.59 -1.87
CA THR A 224 -1.62 0.60 -3.33
C THR A 224 -1.08 1.94 -3.83
N GLU A 225 -0.91 2.10 -5.13
CA GLU A 225 -0.53 3.38 -5.74
C GLU A 225 -1.64 4.46 -5.67
N ALA A 226 -2.85 4.10 -5.26
CA ALA A 226 -3.99 5.03 -5.23
C ALA A 226 -3.76 6.25 -4.34
N GLY A 227 -3.02 6.09 -3.25
CA GLY A 227 -2.67 7.20 -2.36
C GLY A 227 -1.86 8.30 -3.05
N PHE A 228 -1.03 7.98 -4.04
CA PHE A 228 -0.27 8.99 -4.80
C PHE A 228 -1.17 9.86 -5.66
N PHE A 229 -2.16 9.27 -6.35
CA PHE A 229 -3.13 10.02 -7.14
C PHE A 229 -4.03 10.90 -6.25
N ALA A 230 -4.49 10.35 -5.12
CA ALA A 230 -5.28 11.12 -4.16
C ALA A 230 -4.50 12.30 -3.57
N LYS A 231 -3.19 12.12 -3.31
CA LYS A 231 -2.30 13.19 -2.79
C LYS A 231 -2.18 14.39 -3.72
N ILE A 232 -2.27 14.19 -5.03
CA ILE A 232 -2.27 15.28 -6.02
C ILE A 232 -3.70 15.81 -6.33
N GLY A 233 -4.69 15.44 -5.52
CA GLY A 233 -6.06 15.96 -5.59
C GLY A 233 -6.97 15.26 -6.59
N LEU A 234 -6.58 14.12 -7.16
CA LEU A 234 -7.42 13.35 -8.07
C LEU A 234 -8.41 12.46 -7.29
N ARG A 235 -9.66 12.42 -7.75
CA ARG A 235 -10.67 11.48 -7.23
C ARG A 235 -10.22 10.06 -7.50
N THR A 236 -9.85 9.31 -6.47
CA THR A 236 -9.22 8.00 -6.62
C THR A 236 -9.96 6.94 -5.82
N VAL A 237 -10.06 5.76 -6.40
CA VAL A 237 -10.66 4.56 -5.82
C VAL A 237 -9.88 3.33 -6.23
N VAL A 238 -9.93 2.28 -5.41
CA VAL A 238 -9.40 0.97 -5.79
C VAL A 238 -10.55 0.02 -6.08
N ILE A 239 -10.55 -0.58 -7.26
CA ILE A 239 -11.51 -1.63 -7.69
C ILE A 239 -10.79 -2.58 -8.63
N GLY A 240 -10.73 -3.85 -8.28
CA GLY A 240 -10.18 -4.87 -9.17
C GLY A 240 -10.69 -6.27 -8.86
N PRO A 241 -10.54 -7.19 -9.81
CA PRO A 241 -10.95 -8.57 -9.67
C PRO A 241 -9.94 -9.37 -8.84
N GLY A 242 -10.39 -10.42 -8.18
CA GLY A 242 -9.58 -11.30 -7.34
C GLY A 242 -9.54 -10.88 -5.88
N SER A 243 -8.94 -11.72 -5.06
CA SER A 243 -8.85 -11.55 -3.60
C SER A 243 -7.39 -11.52 -3.16
N MET A 244 -6.96 -10.41 -2.56
CA MET A 244 -5.62 -10.34 -1.96
C MET A 244 -5.48 -11.33 -0.80
N ALA A 245 -6.55 -11.59 -0.06
CA ALA A 245 -6.50 -12.44 1.13
C ALA A 245 -6.32 -13.92 0.80
N SER A 246 -6.96 -14.43 -0.28
CA SER A 246 -6.92 -15.85 -0.66
C SER A 246 -5.86 -16.17 -1.71
N ASP A 247 -5.58 -15.24 -2.62
CA ASP A 247 -4.81 -15.52 -3.83
C ASP A 247 -3.55 -14.67 -3.96
N GLY A 248 -3.57 -13.42 -3.47
CA GLY A 248 -2.44 -12.50 -3.58
C GLY A 248 -1.19 -13.03 -2.88
N HIS A 249 -0.02 -12.94 -3.54
CA HIS A 249 1.29 -13.35 -3.03
C HIS A 249 1.40 -14.84 -2.62
N GLN A 250 0.46 -15.69 -3.06
CA GLN A 250 0.52 -17.12 -2.80
C GLN A 250 1.31 -17.88 -3.87
N PRO A 251 1.93 -19.05 -3.55
CA PRO A 251 2.64 -19.87 -4.55
C PRO A 251 1.78 -20.25 -5.76
N ASP A 252 0.50 -20.59 -5.50
CA ASP A 252 -0.48 -20.99 -6.51
C ASP A 252 -1.47 -19.86 -6.81
N GLU A 253 -0.97 -18.63 -6.89
CA GLU A 253 -1.80 -17.47 -7.20
C GLU A 253 -2.74 -17.77 -8.36
N GLY A 254 -4.00 -17.46 -8.16
CA GLY A 254 -5.04 -17.70 -9.14
C GLY A 254 -6.10 -16.61 -9.10
N ILE A 255 -6.93 -16.55 -10.13
CA ILE A 255 -8.10 -15.68 -10.16
C ILE A 255 -9.32 -16.46 -10.63
N ASP A 256 -10.46 -16.24 -9.97
CA ASP A 256 -11.74 -16.76 -10.41
C ASP A 256 -12.13 -16.08 -11.75
N ILE A 257 -12.52 -16.90 -12.72
CA ILE A 257 -12.95 -16.44 -14.03
C ILE A 257 -14.20 -15.54 -13.93
N ASP A 258 -15.07 -15.78 -12.94
CA ASP A 258 -16.24 -14.92 -12.73
C ASP A 258 -15.86 -13.54 -12.21
N GLN A 259 -14.77 -13.42 -11.46
CA GLN A 259 -14.19 -12.12 -11.09
C GLN A 259 -13.69 -11.36 -12.33
N LEU A 260 -13.02 -12.05 -13.27
CA LEU A 260 -12.59 -11.44 -14.54
C LEU A 260 -13.79 -11.02 -15.39
N ARG A 261 -14.85 -11.82 -15.45
CA ARG A 261 -16.10 -11.46 -16.15
C ARG A 261 -16.73 -10.22 -15.54
N LYS A 262 -16.87 -10.16 -14.21
CA LYS A 262 -17.39 -8.98 -13.49
C LYS A 262 -16.56 -7.74 -13.77
N CYS A 263 -15.23 -7.84 -13.77
CA CYS A 263 -14.33 -6.72 -14.09
C CYS A 263 -14.50 -6.25 -15.54
N ASN A 264 -14.55 -7.17 -16.49
CA ASN A 264 -14.76 -6.85 -17.90
C ASN A 264 -16.11 -6.16 -18.14
N ASP A 265 -17.18 -6.62 -17.48
CA ASP A 265 -18.51 -6.00 -17.53
C ASP A 265 -18.52 -4.62 -16.86
N PHE A 266 -17.83 -4.48 -15.74
CA PHE A 266 -17.63 -3.19 -15.07
C PHE A 266 -16.94 -2.18 -15.99
N CYS A 267 -15.83 -2.55 -16.64
CA CYS A 267 -15.11 -1.70 -17.59
C CYS A 267 -16.02 -1.27 -18.76
N GLY A 268 -16.85 -2.18 -19.27
CA GLY A 268 -17.83 -1.88 -20.31
C GLY A 268 -18.91 -0.89 -19.86
N LYS A 269 -19.49 -1.11 -18.68
CA LYS A 269 -20.51 -0.23 -18.08
C LYS A 269 -19.96 1.15 -17.70
N LEU A 270 -18.71 1.21 -17.24
CA LEU A 270 -18.03 2.45 -16.84
C LEU A 270 -18.05 3.48 -17.95
N GLN A 271 -17.80 3.06 -19.18
CA GLN A 271 -17.78 3.95 -20.35
C GLN A 271 -19.16 4.55 -20.67
N HIS A 272 -20.23 3.80 -20.44
CA HIS A 272 -21.61 4.25 -20.70
C HIS A 272 -22.26 4.92 -19.49
N GLY A 273 -22.00 4.41 -18.29
CA GLY A 273 -22.67 4.82 -17.06
C GLY A 273 -22.22 6.15 -16.48
N LEU A 274 -20.94 6.48 -16.57
CA LEU A 274 -20.41 7.74 -16.04
C LEU A 274 -20.81 8.96 -16.87
N GLN A 275 -21.24 8.79 -18.13
CA GLN A 275 -21.72 9.89 -18.96
C GLN A 275 -22.97 10.58 -18.37
N SER A 276 -23.83 9.83 -17.69
CA SER A 276 -25.03 10.38 -17.04
C SER A 276 -24.76 11.02 -15.69
N VAL A 277 -23.71 10.56 -14.99
CA VAL A 277 -23.38 10.98 -13.62
C VAL A 277 -22.48 12.22 -13.60
N LEU A 278 -21.52 12.30 -14.51
CA LEU A 278 -20.57 13.41 -14.61
C LEU A 278 -21.17 14.66 -15.30
N ARG A 279 -22.44 14.60 -15.74
CA ARG A 279 -23.19 15.77 -16.23
C ARG A 279 -23.90 16.56 -15.13
N LEU A 280 -23.78 16.16 -13.87
CA LEU A 280 -24.46 16.77 -12.73
C LEU A 280 -23.62 17.83 -11.99
N ASN A 281 -22.54 18.33 -12.62
CA ASN A 281 -21.76 19.47 -12.12
C ASN A 281 -21.48 20.49 -13.22
#